data_307d11ba4111011b866c77d8dc394cf0
#
_entry.id   307d11ba4111011b866c77d8dc394cf0
#
_cell.length_a   1.000
_cell.length_b   1.000
_cell.length_c   1.000
_cell.angle_alpha   90.00
_cell.angle_beta   90.00
_cell.angle_gamma   90.00
#
_symmetry.space_group_name_H-M   'P 1'
#
loop_
_entity.id
_entity.type
_entity.pdbx_description
1 polymer ?
#
loop_
_entity_poly.entity_id
_entity_poly.type
_entity_poly.pdbx_seq_one_letter_code
_entity_poly.pdbx_strand_id
1 'polypeptide(L)'
;QSIYGRSIGEGSSVQNESGFYIGLETKLLRYIRMTCYGDFFYFPWKKYLVSEPGTKGFDGLIQLSYSPTYQLEMFIRYRYKNKKKDFTAEDKIKQTIPYIQQKCRYQLNYSLKDKLLLKTIADYVRVNYRNRSASTGFLLSQSAGYKFNDLPFQCDISLSLIHISEPT
;
A
#
# COMPACT_ATOMS: atom_id res chain seq x y z
N GLN A 1 3.92 0.22 -14.61
CA GLN A 1 2.90 -0.81 -14.46
C GLN A 1 1.55 -0.12 -14.29
N SER A 2 0.62 -0.45 -15.17
CA SER A 2 -0.73 0.11 -15.15
C SER A 2 -1.42 -0.21 -13.82
N ILE A 3 -1.96 0.83 -13.17
CA ILE A 3 -2.77 0.69 -11.95
C ILE A 3 -4.07 -0.08 -12.25
N TYR A 4 -4.46 -0.13 -13.51
CA TYR A 4 -5.67 -0.78 -14.01
C TYR A 4 -5.55 -2.30 -14.26
N GLY A 5 -4.38 -2.90 -14.06
CA GLY A 5 -4.15 -4.33 -14.28
C GLY A 5 -4.49 -5.23 -13.10
N ARG A 6 -5.24 -4.77 -12.10
CA ARG A 6 -5.73 -5.63 -11.03
C ARG A 6 -6.91 -6.45 -11.50
N SER A 7 -6.85 -7.75 -11.26
CA SER A 7 -8.01 -8.61 -11.40
C SER A 7 -9.17 -8.06 -10.56
N ILE A 8 -10.34 -8.04 -11.14
CA ILE A 8 -11.59 -7.71 -10.46
C ILE A 8 -11.82 -8.80 -9.41
N GLY A 9 -11.47 -8.52 -8.16
CA GLY A 9 -11.63 -9.45 -7.03
C GLY A 9 -10.60 -9.25 -5.94
N GLU A 10 -11.02 -9.29 -4.69
CA GLU A 10 -10.17 -9.15 -3.49
C GLU A 10 -9.34 -10.41 -3.20
N GLY A 11 -9.76 -11.55 -3.68
CA GLY A 11 -9.16 -12.86 -3.40
C GLY A 11 -8.56 -13.54 -4.61
N SER A 12 -7.71 -14.57 -4.37
CA SER A 12 -7.13 -15.43 -5.39
C SER A 12 -8.08 -16.48 -5.93
N SER A 13 -9.25 -16.67 -5.31
CA SER A 13 -10.29 -17.62 -5.73
C SER A 13 -11.54 -16.88 -6.17
N VAL A 14 -12.21 -17.40 -7.20
CA VAL A 14 -13.50 -16.86 -7.68
C VAL A 14 -14.55 -17.10 -6.61
N GLN A 15 -15.04 -16.03 -6.01
CA GLN A 15 -16.14 -16.05 -5.04
C GLN A 15 -17.23 -15.10 -5.55
N ASN A 16 -18.51 -15.32 -5.12
CA ASN A 16 -19.58 -14.38 -5.41
C ASN A 16 -19.28 -13.03 -4.73
N GLU A 17 -18.65 -12.16 -5.46
CA GLU A 17 -18.28 -10.80 -5.04
C GLU A 17 -19.02 -9.82 -5.93
N SER A 18 -19.67 -8.84 -5.32
CA SER A 18 -20.20 -7.68 -6.00
C SER A 18 -19.39 -6.48 -5.57
N GLY A 19 -18.81 -5.77 -6.51
CA GLY A 19 -17.94 -4.63 -6.24
C GLY A 19 -18.24 -3.44 -7.14
N PHE A 20 -17.93 -2.26 -6.63
CA PHE A 20 -17.95 -1.03 -7.39
C PHE A 20 -16.60 -0.34 -7.24
N TYR A 21 -15.92 -0.16 -8.36
CA TYR A 21 -14.62 0.51 -8.45
C TYR A 21 -14.77 1.84 -9.16
N ILE A 22 -14.18 2.88 -8.58
CA ILE A 22 -14.02 4.19 -9.20
C ILE A 22 -12.55 4.60 -9.11
N GLY A 23 -11.98 5.04 -10.23
CA GLY A 23 -10.60 5.52 -10.28
C GLY A 23 -10.54 6.84 -11.04
N LEU A 24 -9.68 7.74 -10.57
CA LEU A 24 -9.38 9.02 -11.20
C LEU A 24 -7.86 9.20 -11.27
N GLU A 25 -7.39 9.56 -12.44
CA GLU A 25 -6.03 10.04 -12.65
C GLU A 25 -6.08 11.38 -13.36
N THR A 26 -5.43 12.39 -12.78
CA THR A 26 -5.42 13.74 -13.33
C THR A 26 -4.08 14.44 -13.10
N LYS A 27 -3.71 15.34 -14.00
CA LYS A 27 -2.61 16.26 -13.81
C LYS A 27 -3.16 17.53 -13.18
N LEU A 28 -2.87 17.74 -11.88
CA LEU A 28 -3.29 18.95 -11.17
C LEU A 28 -2.51 20.18 -11.64
N LEU A 29 -1.19 20.00 -11.82
CA LEU A 29 -0.27 21.02 -12.28
C LEU A 29 0.75 20.38 -13.26
N ARG A 30 1.58 21.21 -13.90
CA ARG A 30 2.58 20.75 -14.88
C ARG A 30 3.43 19.57 -14.41
N TYR A 31 3.76 19.55 -13.12
CA TYR A 31 4.66 18.56 -12.51
C TYR A 31 3.98 17.71 -11.44
N ILE A 32 2.69 17.90 -11.19
CA ILE A 32 1.95 17.20 -10.14
C ILE A 32 0.85 16.37 -10.77
N ARG A 33 0.91 15.05 -10.54
CA ARG A 33 -0.12 14.09 -10.91
C ARG A 33 -0.78 13.54 -9.66
N MET A 34 -2.09 13.50 -9.68
CA MET A 34 -2.89 12.86 -8.65
C MET A 34 -3.53 11.60 -9.23
N THR A 35 -3.43 10.52 -8.48
CA THR A 35 -4.14 9.28 -8.76
C THR A 35 -4.91 8.90 -7.51
N CYS A 36 -6.20 8.63 -7.65
CA CYS A 36 -7.00 8.12 -6.56
C CYS A 36 -7.93 7.01 -7.05
N TYR A 37 -8.26 6.09 -6.16
CA TYR A 37 -9.31 5.12 -6.40
C TYR A 37 -10.05 4.79 -5.10
N GLY A 38 -11.30 4.35 -5.28
CA GLY A 38 -12.12 3.75 -4.26
C GLY A 38 -12.70 2.45 -4.79
N ASP A 39 -12.56 1.40 -4.03
CA ASP A 39 -13.08 0.07 -4.31
C ASP A 39 -14.00 -0.35 -3.17
N PHE A 40 -15.28 -0.52 -3.49
CA PHE A 40 -16.32 -0.97 -2.58
C PHE A 40 -16.68 -2.39 -2.96
N PHE A 41 -16.59 -3.32 -2.02
CA PHE A 41 -16.89 -4.72 -2.28
C PHE A 41 -17.86 -5.29 -1.23
N TYR A 42 -18.69 -6.20 -1.71
CA TYR A 42 -19.70 -6.89 -0.93
C TYR A 42 -19.67 -8.39 -1.25
N PHE A 43 -19.59 -9.20 -0.21
CA PHE A 43 -19.64 -10.65 -0.29
C PHE A 43 -20.98 -11.12 0.29
N PRO A 44 -21.96 -11.52 -0.53
CA PRO A 44 -23.25 -12.00 -0.04
C PRO A 44 -23.13 -13.34 0.73
N TRP A 45 -22.13 -14.15 0.39
CA TRP A 45 -21.87 -15.44 1.00
C TRP A 45 -20.61 -15.41 1.91
N LYS A 46 -20.40 -16.55 2.63
CA LYS A 46 -19.21 -16.70 3.47
C LYS A 46 -17.93 -16.63 2.61
N LYS A 47 -17.02 -15.75 2.98
CA LYS A 47 -15.70 -15.65 2.38
C LYS A 47 -14.70 -16.51 3.13
N TYR A 48 -13.67 -16.99 2.45
CA TYR A 48 -12.51 -17.62 3.11
C TYR A 48 -11.94 -16.68 4.19
N LEU A 49 -11.76 -17.18 5.39
CA LEU A 49 -11.36 -16.42 6.59
C LEU A 49 -12.40 -15.38 7.09
N VAL A 50 -13.68 -15.51 6.73
CA VAL A 50 -14.76 -14.70 7.28
C VAL A 50 -16.00 -15.58 7.50
N SER A 51 -16.35 -15.81 8.75
CA SER A 51 -17.43 -16.73 9.13
C SER A 51 -18.83 -16.12 8.96
N GLU A 52 -18.93 -14.79 8.90
CA GLU A 52 -20.20 -14.08 8.70
C GLU A 52 -20.48 -13.87 7.21
N PRO A 53 -21.70 -14.21 6.73
CA PRO A 53 -22.17 -13.83 5.39
C PRO A 53 -22.49 -12.32 5.33
N GLY A 54 -22.59 -11.76 4.12
CA GLY A 54 -23.00 -10.37 3.93
C GLY A 54 -21.94 -9.35 4.35
N THR A 55 -20.65 -9.64 4.14
CA THR A 55 -19.58 -8.73 4.56
C THR A 55 -19.31 -7.67 3.51
N LYS A 56 -19.12 -6.43 3.98
CA LYS A 56 -18.76 -5.26 3.17
C LYS A 56 -17.34 -4.84 3.48
N GLY A 57 -16.69 -4.25 2.48
CA GLY A 57 -15.38 -3.64 2.66
C GLY A 57 -15.17 -2.45 1.73
N PHE A 58 -14.13 -1.70 2.04
CA PHE A 58 -13.69 -0.54 1.28
C PHE A 58 -12.16 -0.51 1.21
N ASP A 59 -11.61 -0.26 0.03
CA ASP A 59 -10.19 -0.03 -0.20
C ASP A 59 -10.03 1.26 -1.00
N GLY A 60 -9.47 2.29 -0.39
CA GLY A 60 -9.25 3.58 -1.02
C GLY A 60 -7.77 3.94 -1.03
N LEU A 61 -7.33 4.61 -2.10
CA LEU A 61 -5.97 5.07 -2.27
C LEU A 61 -5.94 6.45 -2.89
N ILE A 62 -5.07 7.30 -2.36
CA ILE A 62 -4.70 8.58 -2.95
C ILE A 62 -3.18 8.62 -3.08
N GLN A 63 -2.70 9.00 -4.25
CA GLN A 63 -1.29 9.21 -4.53
C GLN A 63 -1.08 10.56 -5.20
N LEU A 64 -0.14 11.33 -4.68
CA LEU A 64 0.36 12.54 -5.29
C LEU A 64 1.79 12.30 -5.74
N SER A 65 2.04 12.44 -7.03
CA SER A 65 3.36 12.30 -7.63
C SER A 65 3.84 13.66 -8.11
N TYR A 66 5.07 14.01 -7.78
CA TYR A 66 5.73 15.26 -8.16
C TYR A 66 7.02 14.95 -8.90
N SER A 67 7.12 15.39 -10.15
CA SER A 67 8.25 15.14 -11.04
C SER A 67 8.62 16.43 -11.77
N PRO A 68 9.35 17.37 -11.10
CA PRO A 68 9.75 18.65 -11.71
C PRO A 68 10.75 18.48 -12.84
N THR A 69 11.59 17.45 -12.74
CA THR A 69 12.60 17.08 -13.75
C THR A 69 12.60 15.56 -13.91
N TYR A 70 13.22 15.09 -15.00
CA TYR A 70 13.42 13.64 -15.22
C TYR A 70 14.37 13.00 -14.18
N GLN A 71 15.16 13.81 -13.48
CA GLN A 71 16.12 13.38 -12.46
C GLN A 71 15.49 13.21 -11.08
N LEU A 72 14.38 13.90 -10.81
CA LEU A 72 13.73 13.92 -9.50
C LEU A 72 12.27 13.48 -9.63
N GLU A 73 11.96 12.40 -9.00
CA GLU A 73 10.59 11.90 -8.84
C GLU A 73 10.32 11.61 -7.36
N MET A 74 9.24 12.13 -6.87
CA MET A 74 8.77 11.83 -5.52
C MET A 74 7.28 11.59 -5.51
N PHE A 75 6.81 10.73 -4.62
CA PHE A 75 5.39 10.57 -4.38
C PHE A 75 5.06 10.30 -2.92
N ILE A 76 3.88 10.72 -2.55
CA ILE A 76 3.22 10.36 -1.30
C ILE A 76 1.99 9.57 -1.65
N ARG A 77 1.82 8.41 -1.02
CA ARG A 77 0.68 7.52 -1.19
C ARG A 77 0.06 7.24 0.16
N TYR A 78 -1.23 7.47 0.25
CA TYR A 78 -2.04 7.07 1.39
C TYR A 78 -3.05 6.03 0.95
N ARG A 79 -3.15 4.93 1.69
CA ARG A 79 -4.13 3.86 1.46
C ARG A 79 -4.89 3.58 2.73
N TYR A 80 -6.19 3.56 2.61
CA TYR A 80 -7.11 3.18 3.66
C TYR A 80 -7.86 1.93 3.25
N LYS A 81 -7.83 0.90 4.08
CA LYS A 81 -8.54 -0.35 3.85
C LYS A 81 -9.35 -0.73 5.08
N ASN A 82 -10.64 -0.93 4.88
CA ASN A 82 -11.58 -1.39 5.89
C ASN A 82 -12.24 -2.66 5.40
N LYS A 83 -12.12 -3.74 6.14
CA LYS A 83 -12.74 -5.03 5.84
C LYS A 83 -13.02 -5.80 7.12
N LYS A 84 -13.88 -6.81 7.04
CA LYS A 84 -14.06 -7.77 8.12
C LYS A 84 -13.05 -8.91 7.98
N LYS A 85 -12.53 -9.38 9.09
CA LYS A 85 -11.64 -10.54 9.18
C LYS A 85 -11.97 -11.37 10.40
N ASP A 86 -11.94 -12.69 10.28
CA ASP A 86 -12.07 -13.59 11.41
C ASP A 86 -10.82 -13.53 12.28
N PHE A 87 -11.06 -13.45 13.55
CA PHE A 87 -10.09 -13.59 14.60
C PHE A 87 -10.45 -14.78 15.48
N THR A 88 -9.49 -15.64 15.77
CA THR A 88 -9.69 -16.75 16.71
C THR A 88 -9.30 -16.25 18.09
N ALA A 89 -10.26 -16.10 18.99
CA ALA A 89 -10.01 -15.81 20.40
C ALA A 89 -9.37 -17.01 21.11
N GLU A 90 -8.85 -16.81 22.31
CA GLU A 90 -8.24 -17.88 23.14
C GLU A 90 -9.20 -19.06 23.38
N ASP A 91 -10.49 -18.79 23.42
CA ASP A 91 -11.56 -19.81 23.56
C ASP A 91 -11.89 -20.59 22.27
N LYS A 92 -11.05 -20.50 21.23
CA LYS A 92 -11.25 -21.13 19.91
C LYS A 92 -12.51 -20.67 19.17
N ILE A 93 -13.21 -19.67 19.64
CA ILE A 93 -14.40 -19.10 19.00
C ILE A 93 -13.93 -18.10 17.94
N LYS A 94 -14.31 -18.33 16.69
CA LYS A 94 -14.05 -17.40 15.58
C LYS A 94 -15.02 -16.24 15.69
N GLN A 95 -14.50 -15.04 15.88
CA GLN A 95 -15.26 -13.80 15.85
C GLN A 95 -14.85 -12.97 14.64
N THR A 96 -15.83 -12.51 13.88
CA THR A 96 -15.59 -11.62 12.75
C THR A 96 -15.49 -10.18 13.26
N ILE A 97 -14.31 -9.59 13.18
CA ILE A 97 -14.05 -8.23 13.66
C ILE A 97 -13.67 -7.28 12.52
N PRO A 98 -14.04 -6.00 12.61
CA PRO A 98 -13.57 -4.99 11.67
C PRO A 98 -12.05 -4.86 11.76
N TYR A 99 -11.41 -4.87 10.61
CA TYR A 99 -9.99 -4.69 10.40
C TYR A 99 -9.77 -3.42 9.59
N ILE A 100 -9.17 -2.42 10.21
CA ILE A 100 -8.83 -1.16 9.55
C ILE A 100 -7.33 -1.08 9.40
N GLN A 101 -6.87 -0.91 8.16
CA GLN A 101 -5.46 -0.72 7.84
C GLN A 101 -5.26 0.61 7.14
N GLN A 102 -4.34 1.40 7.66
CA GLN A 102 -3.87 2.65 7.08
C GLN A 102 -2.41 2.48 6.70
N LYS A 103 -2.05 2.87 5.49
CA LYS A 103 -0.66 2.86 5.01
C LYS A 103 -0.34 4.21 4.42
N CYS A 104 0.78 4.79 4.85
CA CYS A 104 1.35 5.98 4.24
C CYS A 104 2.73 5.62 3.72
N ARG A 105 2.99 5.90 2.44
CA ARG A 105 4.29 5.70 1.81
C ARG A 105 4.77 7.00 1.21
N TYR A 106 5.95 7.40 1.58
CA TYR A 106 6.73 8.41 0.88
C TYR A 106 7.87 7.74 0.13
N GLN A 107 8.07 8.11 -1.11
CA GLN A 107 9.21 7.64 -1.89
C GLN A 107 9.81 8.82 -2.66
N LEU A 108 11.13 8.90 -2.63
CA LEU A 108 11.93 9.84 -3.41
C LEU A 108 12.92 9.04 -4.24
N ASN A 109 12.94 9.29 -5.54
CA ASN A 109 13.93 8.79 -6.49
C ASN A 109 14.69 9.99 -7.06
N TYR A 110 15.99 9.97 -6.94
CA TYR A 110 16.86 10.99 -7.50
C TYR A 110 17.95 10.35 -8.33
N SER A 111 18.08 10.80 -9.58
CA SER A 111 19.09 10.33 -10.52
C SER A 111 20.01 11.47 -10.91
N LEU A 112 21.28 11.40 -10.55
CA LEU A 112 22.26 12.40 -10.92
C LEU A 112 23.08 11.91 -12.15
N LYS A 113 22.89 12.60 -13.28
CA LYS A 113 23.62 12.34 -14.54
C LYS A 113 23.60 10.86 -14.98
N ASP A 114 22.50 10.15 -14.67
CA ASP A 114 22.30 8.71 -14.95
C ASP A 114 23.37 7.78 -14.35
N LYS A 115 24.20 8.30 -13.45
CA LYS A 115 25.28 7.56 -12.79
C LYS A 115 24.95 7.21 -11.34
N LEU A 116 24.46 8.19 -10.59
CA LEU A 116 24.13 8.03 -9.19
C LEU A 116 22.60 7.96 -9.05
N LEU A 117 22.10 6.86 -8.54
CA LEU A 117 20.69 6.62 -8.24
C LEU A 117 20.51 6.61 -6.74
N LEU A 118 19.71 7.54 -6.20
CA LEU A 118 19.35 7.58 -4.81
C LEU A 118 17.86 7.30 -4.69
N LYS A 119 17.51 6.38 -3.81
CA LYS A 119 16.13 6.02 -3.52
C LYS A 119 15.90 6.01 -2.02
N THR A 120 14.96 6.83 -1.57
CA THR A 120 14.52 6.88 -0.19
C THR A 120 13.08 6.41 -0.12
N ILE A 121 12.78 5.50 0.80
CA ILE A 121 11.43 5.02 1.07
C ILE A 121 11.17 5.18 2.57
N ALA A 122 10.04 5.77 2.90
CA ALA A 122 9.51 5.80 4.26
C ALA A 122 8.08 5.24 4.23
N ASP A 123 7.85 4.17 4.95
CA ASP A 123 6.55 3.52 5.09
C ASP A 123 6.06 3.62 6.53
N TYR A 124 4.82 4.00 6.68
CA TYR A 124 4.09 3.95 7.94
C TYR A 124 2.85 3.08 7.76
N VAL A 125 2.66 2.14 8.64
CA VAL A 125 1.49 1.24 8.65
C VAL A 125 0.86 1.28 10.03
N ARG A 126 -0.45 1.48 10.06
CA ARG A 126 -1.26 1.36 11.27
C ARG A 126 -2.38 0.37 11.01
N VAL A 127 -2.51 -0.59 11.92
CA VAL A 127 -3.56 -1.60 11.89
C VAL A 127 -4.36 -1.50 13.18
N ASN A 128 -5.67 -1.39 13.04
CA ASN A 128 -6.58 -1.32 14.17
C ASN A 128 -7.60 -2.46 14.08
N TYR A 129 -7.74 -3.19 15.16
CA TYR A 129 -8.80 -4.17 15.40
C TYR A 129 -9.75 -3.62 16.43
N ARG A 130 -11.05 -3.72 16.24
CA ARG A 130 -12.10 -3.08 17.09
C ARG A 130 -11.94 -3.28 18.60
N ASN A 131 -11.34 -4.38 19.04
CA ASN A 131 -11.21 -4.73 20.47
C ASN A 131 -9.75 -4.90 20.93
N ARG A 132 -8.80 -4.36 20.19
CA ARG A 132 -7.37 -4.45 20.54
C ARG A 132 -6.67 -3.11 20.32
N SER A 133 -5.59 -2.91 21.04
CA SER A 133 -4.70 -1.77 20.81
C SER A 133 -4.19 -1.76 19.35
N ALA A 134 -4.05 -0.57 18.77
CA ALA A 134 -3.56 -0.43 17.41
C ALA A 134 -2.09 -0.87 17.31
N SER A 135 -1.77 -1.69 16.33
CA SER A 135 -0.39 -2.01 15.96
C SER A 135 0.12 -0.99 14.95
N THR A 136 1.34 -0.50 15.16
CA THR A 136 1.98 0.44 14.24
C THR A 136 3.33 -0.09 13.79
N GLY A 137 3.68 0.19 12.53
CA GLY A 137 4.98 -0.16 11.96
C GLY A 137 5.53 1.01 11.17
N PHE A 138 6.82 1.22 11.27
CA PHE A 138 7.57 2.20 10.52
C PHE A 138 8.76 1.51 9.83
N LEU A 139 8.99 1.85 8.57
CA LEU A 139 10.14 1.40 7.79
C LEU A 139 10.77 2.62 7.12
N LEU A 140 12.07 2.77 7.27
CA LEU A 140 12.88 3.72 6.52
C LEU A 140 13.93 2.92 5.74
N SER A 141 13.99 3.14 4.44
CA SER A 141 14.98 2.51 3.57
C SER A 141 15.66 3.55 2.70
N GLN A 142 16.98 3.50 2.65
CA GLN A 142 17.81 4.32 1.79
C GLN A 142 18.64 3.40 0.90
N SER A 143 18.57 3.61 -0.41
CA SER A 143 19.38 2.88 -1.39
C SER A 143 20.17 3.87 -2.22
N ALA A 144 21.41 3.54 -2.48
CA ALA A 144 22.31 4.29 -3.38
C ALA A 144 22.90 3.33 -4.39
N GLY A 145 22.71 3.61 -5.66
CA GLY A 145 23.30 2.87 -6.78
C GLY A 145 24.25 3.76 -7.56
N TYR A 146 25.40 3.22 -7.94
CA TYR A 146 26.37 3.91 -8.80
C TYR A 146 26.68 3.07 -10.03
N LYS A 147 26.50 3.66 -11.21
CA LYS A 147 26.80 3.05 -12.49
C LYS A 147 28.11 3.61 -13.03
N PHE A 148 29.07 2.75 -13.29
CA PHE A 148 30.36 3.12 -13.89
C PHE A 148 30.20 3.31 -15.41
N ASN A 149 30.85 4.34 -15.99
CA ASN A 149 30.73 4.61 -17.42
C ASN A 149 31.59 3.66 -18.29
N ASP A 150 32.76 3.33 -17.77
CA ASP A 150 33.78 2.60 -18.53
C ASP A 150 33.77 1.09 -18.26
N LEU A 151 32.93 0.66 -17.32
CA LEU A 151 32.85 -0.73 -16.92
C LEU A 151 31.35 -1.16 -16.88
N PRO A 152 31.04 -2.39 -17.31
CA PRO A 152 29.66 -2.89 -17.30
C PRO A 152 29.20 -3.26 -15.86
N PHE A 153 29.62 -2.53 -14.84
CA PHE A 153 29.31 -2.78 -13.44
C PHE A 153 28.43 -1.68 -12.86
N GLN A 154 27.49 -2.08 -12.04
CA GLN A 154 26.69 -1.22 -11.17
C GLN A 154 26.88 -1.72 -9.73
N CYS A 155 27.08 -0.79 -8.80
CA CYS A 155 27.17 -1.08 -7.39
C CYS A 155 25.93 -0.50 -6.69
N ASP A 156 25.20 -1.32 -5.96
CA ASP A 156 24.02 -0.91 -5.22
C ASP A 156 24.22 -1.22 -3.73
N ILE A 157 23.98 -0.21 -2.88
CA ILE A 157 24.03 -0.32 -1.43
C ILE A 157 22.65 0.05 -0.90
N SER A 158 22.10 -0.77 -0.04
CA SER A 158 20.81 -0.52 0.59
C SER A 158 20.90 -0.70 2.11
N LEU A 159 20.34 0.28 2.83
CA LEU A 159 20.19 0.26 4.28
C LEU A 159 18.71 0.37 4.60
N SER A 160 18.20 -0.47 5.49
CA SER A 160 16.81 -0.39 5.95
C SER A 160 16.71 -0.49 7.47
N LEU A 161 15.85 0.36 8.04
CA LEU A 161 15.47 0.35 9.44
C LEU A 161 13.98 0.01 9.52
N ILE A 162 13.65 -1.01 10.31
CA ILE A 162 12.27 -1.43 10.55
C ILE A 162 11.99 -1.36 12.04
N HIS A 163 10.92 -0.67 12.41
CA HIS A 163 10.41 -0.62 13.77
C HIS A 163 8.94 -1.06 13.78
N ILE A 164 8.62 -2.03 14.61
CA ILE A 164 7.25 -2.52 14.81
C ILE A 164 6.92 -2.37 16.29
N SER A 165 5.87 -1.62 16.58
CA SER A 165 5.30 -1.51 17.91
C SER A 165 4.13 -2.48 18.01
N GLU A 166 4.30 -3.53 18.80
CA GLU A 166 3.21 -4.45 19.13
C GLU A 166 2.29 -3.84 20.19
N PRO A 167 0.98 -4.10 20.13
CA PRO A 167 0.07 -3.68 21.17
C PRO A 167 0.38 -4.47 22.46
N THR A 168 0.64 -3.77 23.53
CA THR A 168 0.68 -4.30 24.90
C THR A 168 -0.70 -4.63 25.40
#